data_d8d7772fff3d7920475b37c90287ffc0
#
_entry.id   d8d7772fff3d7920475b37c90287ffc0
#
_cell.length_a   1.000
_cell.length_b   1.000
_cell.length_c   1.000
_cell.angle_alpha   90.00
_cell.angle_beta   90.00
_cell.angle_gamma   90.00
#
_symmetry.space_group_name_H-M   'P 1'
#
loop_
_entity.id
_entity.type
_entity.pdbx_description
1 polymer ?
#
loop_
_entity_poly.entity_id
_entity_poly.type
_entity_poly.pdbx_seq_one_letter_code
_entity_poly.pdbx_strand_id
1 'polypeptide(L)'
;GLRGSLPKEYQGRIVIKVSKAKTDELVNSCKEQAALELQYGEPWIVFDRDRVVRFDEIISQARQEGVHVGWSNPCIEIWFDAYFGKMHSYQDSVACCREFRATFEKKTGQEYQKANRQIYDLLNRYGDESGAIQIAENRFQQFRRDGFCKPSEMCPCTTVQHLVDEIKKKTSG
;
A
#
# COMPACT_ATOMS: atom_id res chain seq x y z
N GLY A 1 1.29 8.82 -10.18
CA GLY A 1 1.58 8.46 -8.80
C GLY A 1 3.07 8.39 -8.50
N LEU A 2 3.47 7.73 -7.41
CA LEU A 2 4.83 7.71 -6.82
C LEU A 2 5.97 7.58 -7.85
N ARG A 3 5.89 6.59 -8.79
CA ARG A 3 6.90 6.46 -9.85
C ARG A 3 7.07 7.74 -10.69
N GLY A 4 5.98 8.40 -11.02
CA GLY A 4 6.01 9.61 -11.85
C GLY A 4 6.61 10.83 -11.14
N SER A 5 6.60 10.86 -9.80
CA SER A 5 7.19 11.94 -9.00
C SER A 5 8.71 11.79 -8.79
N LEU A 6 9.27 10.61 -9.10
CA LEU A 6 10.70 10.38 -8.99
C LEU A 6 11.47 11.09 -10.13
N PRO A 7 12.77 11.43 -9.91
CA PRO A 7 13.66 11.87 -10.97
C PRO A 7 13.68 10.87 -12.13
N LYS A 8 13.82 11.34 -13.36
CA LYS A 8 13.73 10.51 -14.58
C LYS A 8 14.69 9.32 -14.57
N GLU A 9 15.87 9.48 -14.01
CA GLU A 9 16.89 8.45 -13.87
C GLU A 9 16.45 7.24 -13.01
N TYR A 10 15.52 7.45 -12.07
CA TYR A 10 14.99 6.39 -11.21
C TYR A 10 13.68 5.78 -11.74
N GLN A 11 12.94 6.50 -12.59
CA GLN A 11 11.66 5.99 -13.12
C GLN A 11 11.80 4.68 -13.88
N GLY A 12 12.92 4.47 -14.58
CA GLY A 12 13.26 3.23 -15.27
C GLY A 12 13.59 2.05 -14.37
N ARG A 13 13.87 2.30 -13.09
CA ARG A 13 14.20 1.26 -12.10
C ARG A 13 12.98 0.66 -11.42
N ILE A 14 11.79 1.18 -11.69
CA ILE A 14 10.53 0.72 -11.10
C ILE A 14 9.58 0.32 -12.21
N VAL A 15 9.22 -0.96 -12.23
CA VAL A 15 8.17 -1.48 -13.12
C VAL A 15 6.90 -1.72 -12.30
N ILE A 16 5.79 -1.16 -12.75
CA ILE A 16 4.48 -1.34 -12.13
C ILE A 16 3.58 -2.04 -13.13
N LYS A 17 3.10 -3.22 -12.76
CA LYS A 17 2.13 -3.99 -13.53
C LYS A 17 0.83 -4.14 -12.73
N VAL A 18 -0.29 -3.82 -13.35
CA VAL A 18 -1.60 -4.08 -12.77
C VAL A 18 -1.99 -5.50 -13.16
N SER A 19 -2.01 -6.40 -12.19
CA SER A 19 -2.43 -7.77 -12.42
C SER A 19 -3.96 -7.86 -12.58
N LYS A 20 -4.41 -8.64 -13.57
CA LYS A 20 -5.80 -9.08 -13.70
C LYS A 20 -6.02 -10.46 -13.06
N ALA A 21 -4.96 -11.07 -12.54
CA ALA A 21 -5.01 -12.34 -11.83
C ALA A 21 -5.86 -12.21 -10.56
N LYS A 22 -6.45 -13.32 -10.14
CA LYS A 22 -7.07 -13.40 -8.82
C LYS A 22 -6.01 -13.16 -7.73
N THR A 23 -6.43 -12.71 -6.56
CA THR A 23 -5.48 -12.35 -5.48
C THR A 23 -4.64 -13.55 -5.03
N ASP A 24 -5.17 -14.76 -5.07
CA ASP A 24 -4.45 -15.99 -4.76
C ASP A 24 -3.41 -16.42 -5.81
N GLU A 25 -3.46 -15.83 -7.00
CA GLU A 25 -2.49 -16.06 -8.09
C GLU A 25 -1.41 -14.95 -8.14
N LEU A 26 -1.52 -13.90 -7.33
CA LEU A 26 -0.64 -12.72 -7.41
C LEU A 26 0.84 -13.07 -7.17
N VAL A 27 1.13 -13.97 -6.23
CA VAL A 27 2.51 -14.37 -5.90
C VAL A 27 3.18 -15.02 -7.11
N ASN A 28 2.50 -16.01 -7.71
CA ASN A 28 3.02 -16.72 -8.88
C ASN A 28 3.18 -15.76 -10.07
N SER A 29 2.18 -14.93 -10.35
CA SER A 29 2.24 -13.94 -11.42
C SER A 29 3.38 -12.94 -11.22
N CYS A 30 3.64 -12.51 -9.98
CA CYS A 30 4.76 -11.61 -9.66
C CYS A 30 6.10 -12.29 -9.91
N LYS A 31 6.28 -13.54 -9.50
CA LYS A 31 7.50 -14.34 -9.74
C LYS A 31 7.78 -14.56 -11.21
N GLU A 32 6.76 -14.94 -11.98
CA GLU A 32 6.88 -15.11 -13.43
C GLU A 32 7.36 -13.82 -14.11
N GLN A 33 6.79 -12.68 -13.73
CA GLN A 33 7.22 -11.38 -14.24
C GLN A 33 8.64 -11.01 -13.80
N ALA A 34 9.01 -11.29 -12.56
CA ALA A 34 10.37 -11.03 -12.05
C ALA A 34 11.41 -11.91 -12.77
N ALA A 35 11.07 -13.15 -13.09
CA ALA A 35 11.94 -14.05 -13.85
C ALA A 35 12.17 -13.59 -15.29
N LEU A 36 11.23 -12.86 -15.89
CA LEU A 36 11.38 -12.29 -17.23
C LEU A 36 12.21 -10.98 -17.26
N GLU A 37 12.34 -10.34 -16.12
CA GLU A 37 12.95 -9.01 -16.01
C GLU A 37 14.04 -9.00 -14.92
N LEU A 38 15.10 -9.80 -15.12
CA LEU A 38 16.20 -10.05 -14.17
C LEU A 38 16.93 -8.79 -13.68
N GLN A 39 16.81 -7.68 -14.38
CA GLN A 39 17.37 -6.39 -13.96
C GLN A 39 16.63 -5.77 -12.75
N TYR A 40 15.44 -6.27 -12.38
CA TYR A 40 14.69 -5.83 -11.23
C TYR A 40 14.81 -6.87 -10.10
N GLY A 41 15.57 -6.54 -9.06
CA GLY A 41 15.94 -7.49 -8.01
C GLY A 41 14.92 -7.68 -6.90
N GLU A 42 13.87 -6.86 -6.81
CA GLU A 42 12.93 -6.87 -5.68
C GLU A 42 11.47 -6.92 -6.12
N PRO A 43 10.89 -8.12 -6.15
CA PRO A 43 9.48 -8.29 -6.46
C PRO A 43 8.60 -7.86 -5.28
N TRP A 44 7.58 -7.08 -5.58
CA TRP A 44 6.55 -6.65 -4.63
C TRP A 44 5.16 -6.96 -5.16
N ILE A 45 4.27 -7.41 -4.27
CA ILE A 45 2.83 -7.41 -4.51
C ILE A 45 2.15 -6.42 -3.57
N VAL A 46 1.09 -5.76 -4.08
CA VAL A 46 0.29 -4.82 -3.28
C VAL A 46 -1.18 -5.18 -3.43
N PHE A 47 -1.88 -5.39 -2.32
CA PHE A 47 -3.30 -5.71 -2.33
C PHE A 47 -3.99 -5.41 -1.00
N ASP A 48 -5.31 -5.32 -1.07
CA ASP A 48 -6.16 -5.02 0.08
C ASP A 48 -6.73 -6.30 0.71
N ARG A 49 -7.03 -6.24 2.02
CA ARG A 49 -7.75 -7.30 2.73
C ARG A 49 -9.14 -7.51 2.14
N ASP A 50 -9.92 -6.45 2.06
CA ASP A 50 -11.31 -6.42 1.58
C ASP A 50 -12.04 -7.78 1.74
N ARG A 51 -12.36 -8.47 0.63
CA ARG A 51 -13.02 -9.79 0.62
C ARG A 51 -12.06 -10.97 0.39
N VAL A 52 -10.76 -10.76 0.53
CA VAL A 52 -9.76 -11.80 0.31
C VAL A 52 -9.78 -12.80 1.46
N VAL A 53 -10.28 -14.00 1.20
CA VAL A 53 -10.46 -15.07 2.22
C VAL A 53 -9.10 -15.59 2.69
N ARG A 54 -8.14 -15.80 1.77
CA ARG A 54 -6.81 -16.39 2.04
C ARG A 54 -5.73 -15.33 2.27
N PHE A 55 -6.09 -14.21 2.87
CA PHE A 55 -5.22 -13.04 3.02
C PHE A 55 -3.89 -13.35 3.71
N ASP A 56 -3.95 -14.00 4.88
CA ASP A 56 -2.75 -14.33 5.66
C ASP A 56 -1.88 -15.39 4.97
N GLU A 57 -2.52 -16.34 4.29
CA GLU A 57 -1.82 -17.40 3.54
C GLU A 57 -1.06 -16.82 2.35
N ILE A 58 -1.66 -15.90 1.60
CA ILE A 58 -1.02 -15.23 0.47
C ILE A 58 0.20 -14.43 0.94
N ILE A 59 0.08 -13.71 2.05
CA ILE A 59 1.20 -12.96 2.65
C ILE A 59 2.31 -13.91 3.10
N SER A 60 1.95 -15.04 3.74
CA SER A 60 2.91 -16.05 4.18
C SER A 60 3.63 -16.69 3.00
N GLN A 61 2.89 -17.08 1.96
CA GLN A 61 3.45 -17.63 0.74
C GLN A 61 4.42 -16.65 0.07
N ALA A 62 4.01 -15.40 -0.12
CA ALA A 62 4.87 -14.37 -0.71
C ALA A 62 6.20 -14.25 0.02
N ARG A 63 6.18 -14.18 1.35
CA ARG A 63 7.39 -14.09 2.18
C ARG A 63 8.31 -15.33 2.03
N GLN A 64 7.73 -16.54 2.02
CA GLN A 64 8.49 -17.77 1.82
C GLN A 64 9.14 -17.83 0.44
N GLU A 65 8.53 -17.23 -0.55
CA GLU A 65 8.96 -17.24 -1.94
C GLU A 65 9.82 -15.99 -2.31
N GLY A 66 10.20 -15.17 -1.33
CA GLY A 66 11.06 -13.99 -1.53
C GLY A 66 10.36 -12.82 -2.21
N VAL A 67 9.02 -12.76 -2.16
CA VAL A 67 8.21 -11.66 -2.67
C VAL A 67 7.80 -10.75 -1.50
N HIS A 68 8.11 -9.47 -1.60
CA HIS A 68 7.69 -8.49 -0.62
C HIS A 68 6.21 -8.14 -0.75
N VAL A 69 5.58 -7.73 0.35
CA VAL A 69 4.14 -7.46 0.36
C VAL A 69 3.84 -6.10 1.00
N GLY A 70 3.16 -5.25 0.25
CA GLY A 70 2.43 -4.10 0.77
C GLY A 70 0.95 -4.44 0.87
N TRP A 71 0.41 -4.58 2.07
CA TRP A 71 -1.00 -4.86 2.26
C TRP A 71 -1.71 -3.78 3.06
N SER A 72 -3.03 -3.67 2.89
CA SER A 72 -3.88 -2.78 3.67
C SER A 72 -5.11 -3.52 4.19
N ASN A 73 -5.49 -3.26 5.42
CA ASN A 73 -6.66 -3.82 6.08
C ASN A 73 -7.47 -2.69 6.74
N PRO A 74 -8.68 -2.35 6.28
CA PRO A 74 -9.48 -3.08 5.30
C PRO A 74 -9.11 -2.81 3.83
N CYS A 75 -8.64 -1.61 3.46
CA CYS A 75 -8.35 -1.22 2.08
C CYS A 75 -7.30 -0.10 2.03
N ILE A 76 -6.81 0.23 0.83
CA ILE A 76 -5.72 1.20 0.62
C ILE A 76 -6.06 2.61 1.13
N GLU A 77 -7.33 2.95 1.24
CA GLU A 77 -7.77 4.26 1.71
C GLU A 77 -7.31 4.56 3.15
N ILE A 78 -7.02 3.55 3.98
CA ILE A 78 -6.42 3.81 5.31
C ILE A 78 -5.00 4.37 5.20
N TRP A 79 -4.22 3.95 4.21
CA TRP A 79 -2.93 4.53 3.90
C TRP A 79 -3.06 5.98 3.43
N PHE A 80 -4.06 6.26 2.59
CA PHE A 80 -4.32 7.63 2.13
C PHE A 80 -4.81 8.54 3.26
N ASP A 81 -5.63 8.03 4.19
CA ASP A 81 -6.12 8.78 5.34
C ASP A 81 -4.99 9.17 6.30
N ALA A 82 -3.93 8.35 6.37
CA ALA A 82 -2.74 8.65 7.15
C ALA A 82 -2.02 9.94 6.71
N TYR A 83 -2.07 10.31 5.43
CA TYR A 83 -1.55 11.60 4.94
C TYR A 83 -2.26 12.80 5.57
N PHE A 84 -3.49 12.62 6.01
CA PHE A 84 -4.28 13.63 6.71
C PHE A 84 -4.22 13.51 8.23
N GLY A 85 -3.25 12.76 8.74
CA GLY A 85 -3.01 12.58 10.18
C GLY A 85 -3.94 11.59 10.86
N LYS A 86 -4.59 10.70 10.11
CA LYS A 86 -5.61 9.78 10.62
C LYS A 86 -5.35 8.33 10.21
N MET A 87 -5.78 7.42 11.04
CA MET A 87 -5.94 6.00 10.72
C MET A 87 -7.03 5.43 11.63
N HIS A 88 -8.27 5.78 11.33
CA HIS A 88 -9.42 5.38 12.14
C HIS A 88 -9.78 3.90 11.93
N SER A 89 -10.38 3.30 12.94
CA SER A 89 -11.04 2.01 12.80
C SER A 89 -12.34 2.18 12.01
N TYR A 90 -12.51 1.31 11.03
CA TYR A 90 -13.73 1.25 10.22
C TYR A 90 -14.32 -0.15 10.32
N GLN A 91 -15.64 -0.24 10.22
CA GLN A 91 -16.37 -1.50 10.28
C GLN A 91 -15.99 -2.42 9.10
N ASP A 92 -15.83 -1.82 7.92
CA ASP A 92 -15.48 -2.51 6.68
C ASP A 92 -14.83 -1.55 5.66
N SER A 93 -14.46 -2.07 4.49
CA SER A 93 -13.88 -1.29 3.40
C SER A 93 -14.85 -0.25 2.82
N VAL A 94 -16.16 -0.49 2.86
CA VAL A 94 -17.18 0.45 2.36
C VAL A 94 -17.23 1.68 3.25
N ALA A 95 -17.27 1.47 4.58
CA ALA A 95 -17.23 2.56 5.55
C ALA A 95 -15.92 3.34 5.43
N CYS A 96 -14.78 2.65 5.31
CA CYS A 96 -13.47 3.27 5.11
C CYS A 96 -13.44 4.17 3.86
N CYS A 97 -13.85 3.65 2.72
CA CYS A 97 -13.87 4.41 1.46
C CYS A 97 -14.79 5.63 1.54
N ARG A 98 -15.96 5.51 2.18
CA ARG A 98 -16.92 6.63 2.36
C ARG A 98 -16.31 7.75 3.20
N GLU A 99 -15.75 7.41 4.35
CA GLU A 99 -15.17 8.40 5.28
C GLU A 99 -13.91 9.04 4.69
N PHE A 100 -13.07 8.26 4.03
CA PHE A 100 -11.93 8.80 3.31
C PHE A 100 -12.36 9.77 2.20
N ARG A 101 -13.38 9.44 1.41
CA ARG A 101 -13.92 10.33 0.37
C ARG A 101 -14.28 11.68 0.96
N ALA A 102 -15.06 11.71 2.04
CA ALA A 102 -15.46 12.95 2.70
C ALA A 102 -14.26 13.76 3.22
N THR A 103 -13.25 13.07 3.79
CA THR A 103 -12.00 13.70 4.25
C THR A 103 -11.23 14.29 3.07
N PHE A 104 -11.06 13.52 2.00
CA PHE A 104 -10.33 13.93 0.80
C PHE A 104 -10.96 15.15 0.14
N GLU A 105 -12.27 15.13 -0.09
CA GLU A 105 -13.03 16.23 -0.68
C GLU A 105 -12.92 17.50 0.16
N LYS A 106 -13.04 17.37 1.49
CA LYS A 106 -12.87 18.49 2.42
C LYS A 106 -11.45 19.09 2.39
N LYS A 107 -10.43 18.26 2.25
CA LYS A 107 -9.01 18.68 2.29
C LYS A 107 -8.51 19.22 0.96
N THR A 108 -9.00 18.66 -0.15
CA THR A 108 -8.47 18.97 -1.50
C THR A 108 -9.40 19.83 -2.33
N GLY A 109 -10.68 19.92 -1.98
CA GLY A 109 -11.73 20.53 -2.81
C GLY A 109 -12.05 19.73 -4.08
N GLN A 110 -11.61 18.48 -4.19
CA GLN A 110 -11.77 17.63 -5.36
C GLN A 110 -12.53 16.35 -5.01
N GLU A 111 -13.31 15.85 -5.95
CA GLU A 111 -14.00 14.56 -5.78
C GLU A 111 -12.99 13.41 -5.76
N TYR A 112 -13.13 12.50 -4.79
CA TYR A 112 -12.34 11.28 -4.73
C TYR A 112 -12.81 10.23 -5.73
N GLN A 113 -11.88 9.80 -6.58
CA GLN A 113 -12.09 8.70 -7.53
C GLN A 113 -11.03 7.61 -7.30
N LYS A 114 -11.50 6.36 -7.10
CA LYS A 114 -10.63 5.22 -6.74
C LYS A 114 -9.47 4.98 -7.72
N ALA A 115 -9.68 5.23 -9.01
CA ALA A 115 -8.69 5.04 -10.07
C ALA A 115 -7.95 6.34 -10.47
N ASN A 116 -7.96 7.36 -9.62
CA ASN A 116 -7.28 8.62 -9.92
C ASN A 116 -5.77 8.44 -9.99
N ARG A 117 -5.19 8.63 -11.18
CA ARG A 117 -3.74 8.52 -11.40
C ARG A 117 -2.93 9.60 -10.67
N GLN A 118 -3.56 10.71 -10.31
CA GLN A 118 -2.95 11.85 -9.62
C GLN A 118 -3.10 11.74 -8.09
N ILE A 119 -3.67 10.65 -7.56
CA ILE A 119 -3.93 10.52 -6.12
C ILE A 119 -2.68 10.76 -5.28
N TYR A 120 -1.53 10.23 -5.67
CA TYR A 120 -0.28 10.41 -4.96
C TYR A 120 0.14 11.87 -4.90
N ASP A 121 0.05 12.59 -6.03
CA ASP A 121 0.43 14.01 -6.10
C ASP A 121 -0.51 14.89 -5.27
N LEU A 122 -1.80 14.55 -5.24
CA LEU A 122 -2.79 15.24 -4.41
C LEU A 122 -2.57 14.98 -2.92
N LEU A 123 -2.28 13.72 -2.53
CA LEU A 123 -1.97 13.38 -1.15
C LEU A 123 -0.71 14.12 -0.66
N ASN A 124 0.34 14.22 -1.47
CA ASN A 124 1.54 14.97 -1.11
C ASN A 124 1.32 16.48 -1.07
N ARG A 125 0.45 17.00 -1.93
CA ARG A 125 0.13 18.45 -1.95
C ARG A 125 -0.67 18.91 -0.74
N TYR A 126 -1.60 18.08 -0.26
CA TYR A 126 -2.59 18.46 0.75
C TYR A 126 -2.42 17.74 2.08
N GLY A 127 -1.50 16.78 2.17
CA GLY A 127 -1.20 15.98 3.34
C GLY A 127 0.30 15.92 3.63
N ASP A 128 0.68 14.97 4.48
CA ASP A 128 2.05 14.77 4.95
C ASP A 128 2.46 13.31 4.80
N GLU A 129 3.32 13.00 3.82
CA GLU A 129 3.82 11.64 3.58
C GLU A 129 4.69 11.13 4.73
N SER A 130 5.53 11.99 5.30
CA SER A 130 6.39 11.59 6.42
C SER A 130 5.57 11.23 7.65
N GLY A 131 4.55 12.05 7.94
CA GLY A 131 3.57 11.75 8.98
C GLY A 131 2.78 10.48 8.71
N ALA A 132 2.38 10.24 7.47
CA ALA A 132 1.67 9.02 7.06
C ALA A 132 2.51 7.76 7.30
N ILE A 133 3.79 7.78 6.91
CA ILE A 133 4.74 6.68 7.15
C ILE A 133 4.85 6.40 8.65
N GLN A 134 5.01 7.44 9.46
CA GLN A 134 5.15 7.30 10.91
C GLN A 134 3.87 6.75 11.57
N ILE A 135 2.70 7.24 11.17
CA ILE A 135 1.40 6.76 11.66
C ILE A 135 1.21 5.29 11.32
N ALA A 136 1.47 4.89 10.06
CA ALA A 136 1.32 3.52 9.62
C ALA A 136 2.30 2.57 10.34
N GLU A 137 3.57 2.97 10.47
CA GLU A 137 4.57 2.17 11.17
C GLU A 137 4.25 2.03 12.67
N ASN A 138 3.88 3.12 13.34
CA ASN A 138 3.49 3.07 14.75
C ASN A 138 2.28 2.15 14.96
N ARG A 139 1.29 2.18 14.06
CA ARG A 139 0.13 1.30 14.12
C ARG A 139 0.50 -0.16 13.94
N PHE A 140 1.33 -0.46 12.94
CA PHE A 140 1.82 -1.82 12.70
C PHE A 140 2.60 -2.36 13.90
N GLN A 141 3.54 -1.57 14.45
CA GLN A 141 4.32 -1.94 15.62
C GLN A 141 3.46 -2.09 16.87
N GLN A 142 2.39 -1.30 17.03
CA GLN A 142 1.45 -1.45 18.13
C GLN A 142 0.77 -2.82 18.09
N PHE A 143 0.21 -3.22 16.95
CA PHE A 143 -0.38 -4.55 16.78
C PHE A 143 0.61 -5.67 17.10
N ARG A 144 1.88 -5.51 16.65
CA ARG A 144 2.93 -6.49 16.95
C ARG A 144 3.23 -6.60 18.45
N ARG A 145 3.31 -5.48 19.17
CA ARG A 145 3.51 -5.45 20.62
C ARG A 145 2.32 -6.05 21.38
N ASP A 146 1.12 -5.85 20.87
CA ASP A 146 -0.11 -6.40 21.45
C ASP A 146 -0.29 -7.89 21.17
N GLY A 147 0.67 -8.53 20.48
CA GLY A 147 0.69 -9.97 20.23
C GLY A 147 -0.05 -10.42 18.96
N PHE A 148 -0.56 -9.49 18.16
CA PHE A 148 -1.18 -9.86 16.88
C PHE A 148 -0.14 -10.36 15.89
N CYS A 149 -0.35 -11.58 15.37
CA CYS A 149 0.55 -12.22 14.42
C CYS A 149 -0.03 -12.29 13.00
N LYS A 150 -1.36 -12.30 12.89
CA LYS A 150 -2.05 -12.42 11.61
C LYS A 150 -2.41 -11.05 11.06
N PRO A 151 -1.97 -10.69 9.85
CA PRO A 151 -2.34 -9.45 9.19
C PRO A 151 -3.86 -9.23 9.09
N SER A 152 -4.65 -10.30 8.93
CA SER A 152 -6.12 -10.21 8.89
C SER A 152 -6.75 -9.71 10.19
N GLU A 153 -6.07 -9.85 11.32
CA GLU A 153 -6.52 -9.39 12.65
C GLU A 153 -6.07 -7.96 12.95
N MET A 154 -5.12 -7.42 12.18
CA MET A 154 -4.61 -6.06 12.31
C MET A 154 -5.47 -5.09 11.51
N CYS A 155 -6.48 -4.49 12.12
CA CYS A 155 -7.38 -3.53 11.47
C CYS A 155 -7.70 -2.35 12.40
N PRO A 156 -7.47 -1.09 11.99
CA PRO A 156 -6.89 -0.65 10.72
C PRO A 156 -5.37 -0.77 10.70
N CYS A 157 -4.81 -1.27 9.62
CA CYS A 157 -3.36 -1.37 9.48
C CYS A 157 -2.95 -1.46 8.01
N THR A 158 -1.76 -1.00 7.69
CA THR A 158 -1.15 -1.14 6.37
C THR A 158 0.35 -1.38 6.50
N THR A 159 0.96 -1.97 5.48
CA THR A 159 2.42 -2.08 5.30
C THR A 159 2.90 -1.44 3.99
N VAL A 160 2.05 -0.65 3.34
CA VAL A 160 2.39 0.08 2.11
C VAL A 160 3.50 1.10 2.36
N GLN A 161 3.62 1.63 3.58
CA GLN A 161 4.73 2.51 3.98
C GLN A 161 6.10 1.85 3.77
N HIS A 162 6.23 0.53 3.94
CA HIS A 162 7.51 -0.16 3.72
C HIS A 162 7.95 -0.11 2.26
N LEU A 163 6.99 -0.25 1.31
CA LEU A 163 7.28 -0.08 -0.12
C LEU A 163 7.70 1.36 -0.44
N VAL A 164 6.99 2.34 0.11
CA VAL A 164 7.29 3.77 -0.11
C VAL A 164 8.68 4.09 0.44
N ASP A 165 8.99 3.66 1.65
CA ASP A 165 10.31 3.83 2.28
C ASP A 165 11.43 3.18 1.46
N GLU A 166 11.21 1.96 0.97
CA GLU A 166 12.20 1.25 0.16
C GLU A 166 12.49 1.98 -1.16
N ILE A 167 11.43 2.46 -1.83
CA ILE A 167 11.59 3.27 -3.03
C ILE A 167 12.38 4.55 -2.72
N LYS A 168 12.04 5.26 -1.64
CA LYS A 168 12.73 6.48 -1.25
C LYS A 168 14.20 6.25 -0.93
N LYS A 169 14.54 5.23 -0.14
CA LYS A 169 15.93 4.87 0.18
C LYS A 169 16.77 4.64 -1.08
N LYS A 170 16.21 3.95 -2.07
CA LYS A 170 16.90 3.64 -3.34
C LYS A 170 16.98 4.82 -4.31
N THR A 171 16.21 5.87 -4.09
CA THR A 171 16.14 7.04 -4.96
C THR A 171 16.69 8.32 -4.31
N SER A 172 17.18 8.23 -3.06
CA SER A 172 17.77 9.35 -2.31
C SER A 172 19.31 9.33 -2.31
N GLY A 173 19.93 8.55 -3.23
CA GLY A 173 21.38 8.45 -3.37
C GLY A 173 21.98 9.48 -4.31
#